data_20661b8807ade67397ae6530588c438a
#
_entry.id   20661b8807ade67397ae6530588c438a
#
_cell.length_a   1.000
_cell.length_b   1.000
_cell.length_c   1.000
_cell.angle_alpha   90.00
_cell.angle_beta   90.00
_cell.angle_gamma   90.00
#
_symmetry.space_group_name_H-M   'P 1'
#
loop_
_entity.id
_entity.type
_entity.pdbx_description
1 polymer ?
#
loop_
_entity_poly.entity_id
_entity_poly.type
_entity_poly.pdbx_seq_one_letter_code
_entity_poly.pdbx_strand_id
1 'polypeptide(L)'
;RLGLGLPERTSLLCAALTMNISMYTAQNDFYRQAIPLSDAQRDMVDEHPVASVKLLQACHIGDELWLRSVLEHHENWEGTGYPLRMVKEEIHPLSHLLYLADIVGAKLTPRRYREPVRPNVALSQVFLNRGKSVDMQYAALLVKQLGIYPPGTFVLLRNGDTGLVTHRTSNAGTPRVVSVINGQGMPYGEPIPREITDSSFKIEESLPASHAL
;
A
#
# COMPACT_ATOMS: atom_id res chain seq x y z
N ARG A 1 -0.27 17.90 3.98
CA ARG A 1 -1.17 17.86 2.81
C ARG A 1 -0.37 18.42 1.64
N LEU A 2 -0.46 17.79 0.46
CA LEU A 2 0.28 18.19 -0.75
C LEU A 2 -0.32 19.40 -1.47
N GLY A 3 -1.47 19.91 -1.02
CA GLY A 3 -2.12 21.07 -1.65
C GLY A 3 -2.68 20.84 -3.05
N LEU A 4 -2.83 19.58 -3.48
CA LEU A 4 -3.29 19.23 -4.83
C LEU A 4 -4.67 19.83 -5.14
N GLY A 5 -4.80 20.41 -6.32
CA GLY A 5 -6.07 20.86 -6.89
C GLY A 5 -7.01 19.70 -7.25
N LEU A 6 -8.26 20.00 -7.56
CA LEU A 6 -9.22 18.97 -7.95
C LEU A 6 -8.78 18.20 -9.23
N PRO A 7 -8.28 18.86 -10.28
CA PRO A 7 -7.81 18.17 -11.49
C PRO A 7 -6.69 17.16 -11.17
N GLU A 8 -5.65 17.57 -10.45
CA GLU A 8 -4.52 16.70 -10.09
C GLU A 8 -4.95 15.49 -9.25
N ARG A 9 -5.90 15.70 -8.32
CA ARG A 9 -6.47 14.60 -7.52
C ARG A 9 -7.25 13.63 -8.40
N THR A 10 -7.99 14.13 -9.37
CA THR A 10 -8.75 13.30 -10.30
C THR A 10 -7.80 12.46 -11.15
N SER A 11 -6.79 13.08 -11.78
CA SER A 11 -5.78 12.38 -12.58
C SER A 11 -5.07 11.29 -11.77
N LEU A 12 -4.66 11.61 -10.52
CA LEU A 12 -4.01 10.63 -9.64
C LEU A 12 -4.91 9.46 -9.29
N LEU A 13 -6.19 9.70 -8.97
CA LEU A 13 -7.16 8.64 -8.66
C LEU A 13 -7.44 7.77 -9.89
N CYS A 14 -7.61 8.37 -11.05
CA CYS A 14 -7.77 7.64 -12.30
C CYS A 14 -6.54 6.80 -12.62
N ALA A 15 -5.34 7.34 -12.43
CA ALA A 15 -4.10 6.60 -12.60
C ALA A 15 -4.02 5.40 -11.64
N ALA A 16 -4.33 5.60 -10.36
CA ALA A 16 -4.32 4.53 -9.35
C ALA A 16 -5.29 3.38 -9.69
N LEU A 17 -6.45 3.69 -10.28
CA LEU A 17 -7.45 2.69 -10.68
C LEU A 17 -7.10 1.96 -11.99
N THR A 18 -6.24 2.55 -12.82
CA THR A 18 -5.98 2.04 -14.18
C THR A 18 -4.53 1.68 -14.47
N MET A 19 -3.61 1.91 -13.54
CA MET A 19 -2.18 1.64 -13.74
C MET A 19 -1.88 0.20 -14.16
N ASN A 20 -2.69 -0.76 -13.69
CA ASN A 20 -2.54 -2.20 -13.97
C ASN A 20 -3.54 -2.74 -14.99
N ILE A 21 -4.23 -1.88 -15.76
CA ILE A 21 -5.35 -2.30 -16.61
C ILE A 21 -4.93 -3.33 -17.67
N SER A 22 -3.72 -3.22 -18.21
CA SER A 22 -3.18 -4.18 -19.19
C SER A 22 -2.92 -5.56 -18.60
N MET A 23 -2.77 -5.66 -17.28
CA MET A 23 -2.52 -6.93 -16.57
C MET A 23 -3.77 -7.52 -15.91
N TYR A 24 -4.95 -6.98 -16.16
CA TYR A 24 -6.19 -7.36 -15.46
C TYR A 24 -6.44 -8.88 -15.42
N THR A 25 -6.24 -9.58 -16.52
CA THR A 25 -6.38 -11.05 -16.60
C THR A 25 -5.17 -11.77 -16.00
N ALA A 26 -3.96 -11.38 -16.40
CA ALA A 26 -2.71 -12.01 -15.97
C ALA A 26 -2.48 -11.87 -14.46
N GLN A 27 -2.90 -10.77 -13.86
CA GLN A 27 -2.74 -10.52 -12.42
C GLN A 27 -3.45 -11.57 -11.57
N ASN A 28 -4.61 -12.04 -11.98
CA ASN A 28 -5.34 -13.11 -11.29
C ASN A 28 -4.58 -14.45 -11.34
N ASP A 29 -3.95 -14.76 -12.47
CA ASP A 29 -3.17 -15.97 -12.65
C ASP A 29 -1.88 -15.90 -11.83
N PHE A 30 -1.19 -14.77 -11.84
CA PHE A 30 0.01 -14.52 -11.03
C PHE A 30 -0.29 -14.59 -9.53
N TYR A 31 -1.47 -14.11 -9.11
CA TYR A 31 -1.91 -14.20 -7.71
C TYR A 31 -2.06 -15.66 -7.24
N ARG A 32 -2.57 -16.54 -8.11
CA ARG A 32 -2.81 -17.96 -7.82
C ARG A 32 -1.57 -18.84 -8.00
N GLN A 33 -0.56 -18.35 -8.69
CA GLN A 33 0.66 -19.07 -8.97
C GLN A 33 1.49 -19.30 -7.71
N ALA A 34 1.90 -20.54 -7.45
CA ALA A 34 2.72 -20.90 -6.28
C ALA A 34 4.23 -20.91 -6.58
N ILE A 35 4.62 -20.80 -7.84
CA ILE A 35 6.01 -20.77 -8.30
C ILE A 35 6.40 -19.33 -8.71
N PRO A 36 7.70 -18.99 -8.72
CA PRO A 36 8.16 -17.69 -9.22
C PRO A 36 7.71 -17.44 -10.67
N LEU A 37 7.60 -16.16 -11.03
CA LEU A 37 7.27 -15.77 -12.39
C LEU A 37 8.35 -16.25 -13.36
N SER A 38 7.92 -16.76 -14.53
CA SER A 38 8.82 -17.04 -15.65
C SER A 38 9.38 -15.75 -16.24
N ASP A 39 10.42 -15.83 -17.07
CA ASP A 39 11.00 -14.66 -17.71
C ASP A 39 9.97 -13.94 -18.59
N ALA A 40 9.18 -14.66 -19.40
CA ALA A 40 8.10 -14.08 -20.19
C ALA A 40 7.02 -13.38 -19.33
N GLN A 41 6.75 -13.89 -18.14
CA GLN A 41 5.83 -13.24 -17.20
C GLN A 41 6.45 -11.97 -16.59
N ARG A 42 7.77 -11.97 -16.34
CA ARG A 42 8.49 -10.77 -15.88
C ARG A 42 8.51 -9.70 -16.95
N ASP A 43 8.79 -10.06 -18.21
CA ASP A 43 8.73 -9.14 -19.34
C ASP A 43 7.35 -8.49 -19.44
N MET A 44 6.27 -9.27 -19.29
CA MET A 44 4.90 -8.74 -19.25
C MET A 44 4.70 -7.77 -18.07
N VAL A 45 5.27 -8.08 -16.90
CA VAL A 45 5.22 -7.16 -15.74
C VAL A 45 5.99 -5.89 -16.04
N ASP A 46 7.18 -5.96 -16.64
CA ASP A 46 8.01 -4.79 -16.91
C ASP A 46 7.42 -3.90 -18.03
N GLU A 47 6.69 -4.50 -18.97
CA GLU A 47 6.04 -3.78 -20.09
C GLU A 47 4.65 -3.22 -19.74
N HIS A 48 4.02 -3.68 -18.65
CA HIS A 48 2.62 -3.32 -18.38
C HIS A 48 2.34 -1.82 -18.25
N PRO A 49 3.24 -0.95 -17.75
CA PRO A 49 2.96 0.48 -17.69
C PRO A 49 2.76 1.08 -19.09
N VAL A 50 3.62 0.68 -20.04
CA VAL A 50 3.54 1.10 -21.45
C VAL A 50 2.26 0.55 -22.10
N ALA A 51 1.96 -0.72 -21.86
CA ALA A 51 0.75 -1.36 -22.41
C ALA A 51 -0.53 -0.73 -21.83
N SER A 52 -0.53 -0.37 -20.55
CA SER A 52 -1.67 0.32 -19.91
C SER A 52 -1.89 1.71 -20.50
N VAL A 53 -0.82 2.49 -20.74
CA VAL A 53 -0.93 3.79 -21.40
C VAL A 53 -1.50 3.65 -22.81
N LYS A 54 -1.03 2.67 -23.60
CA LYS A 54 -1.57 2.41 -24.94
C LYS A 54 -3.06 2.08 -24.93
N LEU A 55 -3.51 1.28 -23.98
CA LEU A 55 -4.94 0.96 -23.82
C LEU A 55 -5.76 2.21 -23.47
N LEU A 56 -5.29 3.03 -22.53
CA LEU A 56 -5.97 4.26 -22.14
C LEU A 56 -6.07 5.26 -23.30
N GLN A 57 -4.99 5.41 -24.08
CA GLN A 57 -4.99 6.26 -25.29
C GLN A 57 -5.95 5.72 -26.35
N ALA A 58 -6.04 4.41 -26.54
CA ALA A 58 -7.02 3.81 -27.44
C ALA A 58 -8.48 4.04 -26.98
N CYS A 59 -8.69 4.28 -25.68
CA CYS A 59 -9.96 4.71 -25.10
C CYS A 59 -10.14 6.24 -25.13
N HIS A 60 -9.33 6.96 -25.92
CA HIS A 60 -9.37 8.43 -26.04
C HIS A 60 -9.10 9.20 -24.75
N ILE A 61 -8.39 8.61 -23.78
CA ILE A 61 -7.91 9.33 -22.61
C ILE A 61 -6.74 10.21 -23.03
N GLY A 62 -6.90 11.55 -22.87
CA GLY A 62 -5.91 12.57 -23.22
C GLY A 62 -5.35 13.33 -22.01
N ASP A 63 -5.66 12.94 -20.78
CA ASP A 63 -5.10 13.56 -19.57
C ASP A 63 -3.62 13.16 -19.42
N GLU A 64 -2.73 14.11 -19.72
CA GLU A 64 -1.28 13.88 -19.72
C GLU A 64 -0.76 13.46 -18.34
N LEU A 65 -1.30 14.05 -17.26
CA LEU A 65 -0.87 13.74 -15.89
C LEU A 65 -1.30 12.34 -15.48
N TRP A 66 -2.52 11.93 -15.86
CA TRP A 66 -2.98 10.56 -15.64
C TRP A 66 -2.10 9.55 -16.40
N LEU A 67 -1.91 9.74 -17.70
CA LEU A 67 -1.10 8.86 -18.54
C LEU A 67 0.36 8.79 -18.05
N ARG A 68 0.95 9.94 -17.71
CA ARG A 68 2.29 10.03 -17.15
C ARG A 68 2.40 9.26 -15.82
N SER A 69 1.42 9.42 -14.93
CA SER A 69 1.41 8.71 -13.65
C SER A 69 1.31 7.20 -13.83
N VAL A 70 0.53 6.73 -14.82
CA VAL A 70 0.46 5.30 -15.19
C VAL A 70 1.77 4.82 -15.77
N LEU A 71 2.47 5.60 -16.60
CA LEU A 71 3.75 5.20 -17.19
C LEU A 71 4.84 5.06 -16.15
N GLU A 72 4.90 5.98 -15.20
CA GLU A 72 6.02 6.14 -14.26
C GLU A 72 5.83 5.43 -12.91
N HIS A 73 4.70 4.75 -12.65
CA HIS A 73 4.38 4.25 -11.31
C HIS A 73 5.30 3.13 -10.79
N HIS A 74 6.22 2.63 -11.61
CA HIS A 74 7.29 1.72 -11.19
C HIS A 74 8.68 2.33 -11.28
N GLU A 75 8.77 3.63 -11.58
CA GLU A 75 10.03 4.35 -11.49
C GLU A 75 10.42 4.63 -10.04
N ASN A 76 11.71 4.61 -9.73
CA ASN A 76 12.23 4.89 -8.41
C ASN A 76 13.43 5.84 -8.46
N TRP A 77 13.74 6.44 -7.33
CA TRP A 77 14.77 7.47 -7.23
C TRP A 77 16.19 7.01 -7.60
N GLU A 78 16.48 5.72 -7.51
CA GLU A 78 17.81 5.15 -7.83
C GLU A 78 17.99 4.89 -9.34
N GLY A 79 16.94 5.06 -10.16
CA GLY A 79 16.99 4.74 -11.58
C GLY A 79 17.01 3.23 -11.88
N THR A 80 16.64 2.41 -10.90
CA THR A 80 16.52 0.95 -11.05
C THR A 80 15.09 0.52 -11.34
N GLY A 81 14.18 1.49 -11.48
CA GLY A 81 12.79 1.28 -11.88
C GLY A 81 12.61 0.97 -13.36
N TYR A 82 11.39 0.88 -13.79
CA TYR A 82 11.01 0.62 -15.18
C TYR A 82 9.73 1.40 -15.54
N PRO A 83 9.42 1.66 -16.80
CA PRO A 83 10.11 1.22 -18.03
C PRO A 83 11.24 2.16 -18.48
N LEU A 84 11.34 3.40 -17.94
CA LEU A 84 12.22 4.46 -18.46
C LEU A 84 13.53 4.61 -17.68
N ARG A 85 13.64 3.98 -16.50
CA ARG A 85 14.78 4.08 -15.56
C ARG A 85 15.10 5.51 -15.15
N MET A 86 14.05 6.28 -14.88
CA MET A 86 14.14 7.68 -14.47
C MET A 86 14.71 7.81 -13.07
N VAL A 87 15.40 8.93 -12.80
CA VAL A 87 15.99 9.21 -11.50
C VAL A 87 15.40 10.47 -10.88
N LYS A 88 15.17 10.46 -9.57
CA LYS A 88 14.79 11.63 -8.75
C LYS A 88 13.78 12.56 -9.42
N GLU A 89 14.20 13.79 -9.71
CA GLU A 89 13.36 14.90 -10.20
C GLU A 89 12.81 14.69 -11.62
N GLU A 90 13.31 13.72 -12.35
CA GLU A 90 12.73 13.31 -13.64
C GLU A 90 11.34 12.68 -13.46
N ILE A 91 11.14 11.98 -12.30
CA ILE A 91 9.87 11.33 -11.95
C ILE A 91 8.88 12.38 -11.48
N HIS A 92 7.69 12.39 -12.05
CA HIS A 92 6.66 13.32 -11.60
C HIS A 92 6.24 13.03 -10.14
N PRO A 93 6.06 14.07 -9.30
CA PRO A 93 5.70 13.87 -7.89
C PRO A 93 4.48 12.98 -7.64
N LEU A 94 3.44 13.04 -8.48
CA LEU A 94 2.25 12.20 -8.35
C LEU A 94 2.52 10.75 -8.76
N SER A 95 3.39 10.51 -9.74
CA SER A 95 3.84 9.18 -10.12
C SER A 95 4.58 8.52 -8.96
N HIS A 96 5.42 9.27 -8.25
CA HIS A 96 6.14 8.78 -7.09
C HIS A 96 5.22 8.47 -5.90
N LEU A 97 4.15 9.26 -5.72
CA LEU A 97 3.11 8.92 -4.73
C LEU A 97 2.40 7.61 -5.09
N LEU A 98 2.13 7.40 -6.37
CA LEU A 98 1.50 6.17 -6.85
C LEU A 98 2.41 4.97 -6.63
N TYR A 99 3.71 5.10 -6.96
CA TYR A 99 4.75 4.12 -6.64
C TYR A 99 4.74 3.70 -5.16
N LEU A 100 4.69 4.67 -4.23
CA LEU A 100 4.64 4.39 -2.81
C LEU A 100 3.37 3.66 -2.39
N ALA A 101 2.23 4.06 -2.93
CA ALA A 101 0.95 3.40 -2.65
C ALA A 101 0.94 1.96 -3.17
N ASP A 102 1.48 1.73 -4.37
CA ASP A 102 1.58 0.39 -4.96
C ASP A 102 2.50 -0.52 -4.15
N ILE A 103 3.70 -0.08 -3.78
CA ILE A 103 4.62 -0.87 -2.93
C ILE A 103 3.95 -1.29 -1.62
N VAL A 104 3.27 -0.36 -0.94
CA VAL A 104 2.59 -0.68 0.31
C VAL A 104 1.45 -1.65 0.06
N GLY A 105 0.61 -1.39 -0.94
CA GLY A 105 -0.49 -2.28 -1.34
C GLY A 105 -0.01 -3.69 -1.67
N ALA A 106 1.06 -3.80 -2.47
CA ALA A 106 1.64 -5.08 -2.84
C ALA A 106 2.22 -5.86 -1.65
N LYS A 107 2.75 -5.17 -0.63
CA LYS A 107 3.25 -5.81 0.60
C LYS A 107 2.12 -6.29 1.51
N LEU A 108 1.02 -5.55 1.58
CA LEU A 108 -0.13 -5.87 2.42
C LEU A 108 -1.03 -6.95 1.81
N THR A 109 -1.00 -7.13 0.50
CA THR A 109 -1.83 -8.11 -0.20
C THR A 109 -1.23 -9.51 -0.07
N PRO A 110 -1.98 -10.50 0.45
CA PRO A 110 -1.53 -11.88 0.49
C PRO A 110 -1.35 -12.39 -0.94
N ARG A 111 -0.33 -13.24 -1.15
CA ARG A 111 -0.12 -13.98 -2.40
C ARG A 111 0.12 -15.44 -2.06
N ARG A 112 -0.26 -16.36 -2.93
CA ARG A 112 -0.14 -17.80 -2.65
C ARG A 112 1.29 -18.26 -2.30
N TYR A 113 2.28 -17.57 -2.84
CA TYR A 113 3.69 -17.85 -2.59
C TYR A 113 4.33 -16.97 -1.50
N ARG A 114 3.58 -16.03 -0.91
CA ARG A 114 4.11 -15.09 0.09
C ARG A 114 3.03 -14.62 1.05
N GLU A 115 3.27 -14.80 2.33
CA GLU A 115 2.44 -14.20 3.37
C GLU A 115 2.45 -12.67 3.28
N PRO A 116 1.33 -12.01 3.60
CA PRO A 116 1.26 -10.57 3.66
C PRO A 116 2.20 -10.03 4.73
N VAL A 117 2.89 -8.95 4.41
CA VAL A 117 3.73 -8.25 5.39
C VAL A 117 2.83 -7.46 6.33
N ARG A 118 3.10 -7.50 7.64
CA ARG A 118 2.35 -6.70 8.62
C ARG A 118 2.44 -5.20 8.28
N PRO A 119 1.35 -4.42 8.41
CA PRO A 119 1.32 -3.03 7.98
C PRO A 119 2.45 -2.15 8.54
N ASN A 120 2.73 -2.27 9.84
CA ASN A 120 3.82 -1.54 10.48
C ASN A 120 5.20 -1.91 9.91
N VAL A 121 5.41 -3.17 9.55
CA VAL A 121 6.67 -3.64 8.92
C VAL A 121 6.77 -3.12 7.48
N ALA A 122 5.68 -3.18 6.70
CA ALA A 122 5.64 -2.64 5.34
C ALA A 122 5.98 -1.14 5.31
N LEU A 123 5.36 -0.36 6.19
CA LEU A 123 5.64 1.08 6.33
C LEU A 123 7.06 1.37 6.81
N SER A 124 7.58 0.57 7.76
CA SER A 124 8.96 0.69 8.22
C SER A 124 9.97 0.44 7.09
N GLN A 125 9.72 -0.56 6.23
CA GLN A 125 10.58 -0.84 5.08
C GLN A 125 10.58 0.31 4.08
N VAL A 126 9.42 0.92 3.79
CA VAL A 126 9.34 2.12 2.94
C VAL A 126 10.14 3.26 3.58
N PHE A 127 9.98 3.48 4.87
CA PHE A 127 10.70 4.54 5.58
C PHE A 127 12.22 4.32 5.63
N LEU A 128 12.68 3.08 5.75
CA LEU A 128 14.11 2.75 5.72
C LEU A 128 14.75 3.00 4.34
N ASN A 129 13.97 2.91 3.27
CA ASN A 129 14.44 3.19 1.91
C ASN A 129 14.35 4.68 1.51
N ARG A 130 13.93 5.56 2.42
CA ARG A 130 13.87 7.00 2.17
C ARG A 130 15.25 7.57 1.85
N GLY A 131 15.30 8.49 0.91
CA GLY A 131 16.53 9.11 0.42
C GLY A 131 17.38 8.22 -0.50
N LYS A 132 16.92 6.96 -0.72
CA LYS A 132 17.48 6.03 -1.70
C LYS A 132 16.48 5.85 -2.85
N SER A 133 15.69 4.81 -2.81
CA SER A 133 14.65 4.55 -3.83
C SER A 133 13.38 5.39 -3.66
N VAL A 134 13.21 6.03 -2.49
CA VAL A 134 12.00 6.75 -2.09
C VAL A 134 12.33 8.17 -1.63
N ASP A 135 11.53 9.14 -2.06
CA ASP A 135 11.58 10.52 -1.54
C ASP A 135 11.34 10.55 -0.04
N MET A 136 12.20 11.29 0.68
CA MET A 136 12.16 11.38 2.13
C MET A 136 10.86 12.03 2.64
N GLN A 137 10.38 13.07 1.95
CA GLN A 137 9.20 13.84 2.36
C GLN A 137 7.93 13.00 2.13
N TYR A 138 7.83 12.30 0.99
CA TYR A 138 6.69 11.45 0.67
C TYR A 138 6.64 10.20 1.54
N ALA A 139 7.78 9.58 1.86
CA ALA A 139 7.84 8.48 2.81
C ALA A 139 7.35 8.91 4.20
N ALA A 140 7.83 10.07 4.69
CA ALA A 140 7.39 10.61 5.98
C ALA A 140 5.90 10.99 5.97
N LEU A 141 5.41 11.58 4.87
CA LEU A 141 4.00 11.92 4.71
C LEU A 141 3.11 10.68 4.71
N LEU A 142 3.51 9.63 4.00
CA LEU A 142 2.79 8.35 3.95
C LEU A 142 2.65 7.75 5.35
N VAL A 143 3.76 7.62 6.08
CA VAL A 143 3.75 7.09 7.46
C VAL A 143 2.91 7.97 8.38
N LYS A 144 3.01 9.29 8.26
CA LYS A 144 2.19 10.23 9.04
C LYS A 144 0.70 10.11 8.72
N GLN A 145 0.34 9.86 7.45
CA GLN A 145 -1.07 9.77 7.04
C GLN A 145 -1.69 8.40 7.33
N LEU A 146 -0.95 7.33 7.24
CA LEU A 146 -1.46 5.98 7.53
C LEU A 146 -1.39 5.64 9.02
N GLY A 147 -0.43 6.21 9.76
CA GLY A 147 -0.11 5.81 11.13
C GLY A 147 0.74 4.54 11.16
N ILE A 148 1.23 4.16 12.33
CA ILE A 148 2.00 2.91 12.53
C ILE A 148 1.08 1.69 12.38
N TYR A 149 -0.17 1.84 12.81
CA TYR A 149 -1.24 0.84 12.71
C TYR A 149 -2.39 1.44 11.89
N PRO A 150 -2.40 1.25 10.56
CA PRO A 150 -3.50 1.75 9.72
C PRO A 150 -4.86 1.16 10.11
N PRO A 151 -5.97 1.87 9.86
CA PRO A 151 -7.31 1.29 10.00
C PRO A 151 -7.44 -0.02 9.22
N GLY A 152 -8.09 -1.02 9.81
CA GLY A 152 -8.17 -2.38 9.27
C GLY A 152 -7.05 -3.31 9.77
N THR A 153 -6.04 -2.80 10.49
CA THR A 153 -4.99 -3.65 11.09
C THR A 153 -5.53 -4.40 12.30
N PHE A 154 -5.31 -5.72 12.33
CA PHE A 154 -5.51 -6.51 13.55
C PHE A 154 -4.28 -6.40 14.46
N VAL A 155 -4.50 -6.30 15.75
CA VAL A 155 -3.46 -6.12 16.77
C VAL A 155 -3.69 -7.04 17.96
N LEU A 156 -2.61 -7.54 18.55
CA LEU A 156 -2.64 -8.18 19.85
C LEU A 156 -2.55 -7.12 20.94
N LEU A 157 -3.50 -7.12 21.84
CA LEU A 157 -3.49 -6.26 23.02
C LEU A 157 -2.87 -7.00 24.21
N ARG A 158 -2.31 -6.25 25.16
CA ARG A 158 -1.62 -6.82 26.33
C ARG A 158 -2.50 -7.73 27.19
N ASN A 159 -3.81 -7.49 27.24
CA ASN A 159 -4.75 -8.36 27.94
C ASN A 159 -5.06 -9.67 27.18
N GLY A 160 -4.42 -9.92 26.03
CA GLY A 160 -4.61 -11.08 25.17
C GLY A 160 -5.72 -10.93 24.14
N ASP A 161 -6.48 -9.83 24.12
CA ASP A 161 -7.51 -9.62 23.12
C ASP A 161 -6.91 -9.40 21.73
N THR A 162 -7.60 -9.90 20.68
CA THR A 162 -7.39 -9.43 19.32
C THR A 162 -8.24 -8.19 19.10
N GLY A 163 -7.57 -7.09 18.83
CA GLY A 163 -8.17 -5.80 18.50
C GLY A 163 -8.16 -5.51 17.00
N LEU A 164 -9.14 -4.73 16.55
CA LEU A 164 -9.19 -4.14 15.21
C LEU A 164 -8.97 -2.63 15.32
N VAL A 165 -8.01 -2.11 14.60
CA VAL A 165 -7.83 -0.66 14.45
C VAL A 165 -8.94 -0.10 13.57
N THR A 166 -9.76 0.80 14.11
CA THR A 166 -10.89 1.40 13.40
C THR A 166 -10.55 2.77 12.82
N HIS A 167 -9.80 3.58 13.58
CA HIS A 167 -9.45 4.94 13.18
C HIS A 167 -8.03 5.29 13.66
N ARG A 168 -7.35 6.12 12.88
CA ARG A 168 -6.14 6.80 13.36
C ARG A 168 -6.50 7.99 14.26
N THR A 169 -5.57 8.36 15.12
CA THR A 169 -5.63 9.59 15.91
C THR A 169 -4.54 10.58 15.47
N SER A 170 -4.40 11.70 16.16
CA SER A 170 -3.28 12.64 15.96
C SER A 170 -1.93 12.02 16.35
N ASN A 171 -1.92 11.05 17.27
CA ASN A 171 -0.74 10.30 17.66
C ASN A 171 -0.69 8.99 16.88
N ALA A 172 0.34 8.81 16.04
CA ALA A 172 0.49 7.64 15.18
C ALA A 172 0.58 6.30 15.93
N GLY A 173 1.01 6.31 17.20
CA GLY A 173 1.16 5.13 18.04
C GLY A 173 -0.09 4.77 18.87
N THR A 174 -1.11 5.64 18.90
CA THR A 174 -2.32 5.43 19.72
C THR A 174 -3.60 5.50 18.88
N PRO A 175 -3.84 4.55 17.94
CA PRO A 175 -5.05 4.50 17.14
C PRO A 175 -6.29 4.19 18.01
N ARG A 176 -7.49 4.36 17.45
CA ARG A 176 -8.72 3.81 18.07
C ARG A 176 -8.80 2.33 17.75
N VAL A 177 -9.00 1.51 18.78
CA VAL A 177 -9.06 0.06 18.68
C VAL A 177 -10.35 -0.44 19.31
N VAL A 178 -10.93 -1.48 18.71
CA VAL A 178 -12.02 -2.26 19.30
C VAL A 178 -11.56 -3.72 19.46
N SER A 179 -11.80 -4.34 20.61
CA SER A 179 -11.58 -5.77 20.79
C SER A 179 -12.66 -6.55 20.04
N VAL A 180 -12.26 -7.53 19.23
CA VAL A 180 -13.15 -8.38 18.43
C VAL A 180 -13.11 -9.85 18.89
N ILE A 181 -11.98 -10.33 19.44
CA ILE A 181 -11.79 -11.66 20.00
C ILE A 181 -11.13 -11.49 21.37
N ASN A 182 -11.60 -12.22 22.39
CA ASN A 182 -11.01 -12.17 23.73
C ASN A 182 -9.72 -12.99 23.81
N GLY A 183 -8.98 -12.86 24.91
CA GLY A 183 -7.73 -13.60 25.15
C GLY A 183 -7.86 -15.12 25.22
N GLN A 184 -9.07 -15.67 25.18
CA GLN A 184 -9.37 -17.10 25.11
C GLN A 184 -9.73 -17.57 23.69
N GLY A 185 -9.63 -16.68 22.70
CA GLY A 185 -9.95 -16.98 21.31
C GLY A 185 -11.45 -16.95 20.96
N MET A 186 -12.30 -16.44 21.86
CA MET A 186 -13.73 -16.35 21.62
C MET A 186 -14.10 -14.97 21.07
N PRO A 187 -14.90 -14.89 19.98
CA PRO A 187 -15.35 -13.61 19.45
C PRO A 187 -16.27 -12.91 20.44
N TYR A 188 -16.16 -11.60 20.55
CA TYR A 188 -17.14 -10.77 21.23
C TYR A 188 -18.41 -10.66 20.38
N GLY A 189 -19.59 -10.68 21.02
CA GLY A 189 -20.86 -10.49 20.31
C GLY A 189 -20.96 -9.13 19.62
N GLU A 190 -20.38 -8.10 20.25
CA GLU A 190 -20.20 -6.78 19.68
C GLU A 190 -18.74 -6.31 19.91
N PRO A 191 -18.13 -5.58 18.96
CA PRO A 191 -16.79 -5.02 19.13
C PRO A 191 -16.73 -4.06 20.33
N ILE A 192 -15.78 -4.25 21.25
CA ILE A 192 -15.66 -3.46 22.48
C ILE A 192 -14.57 -2.39 22.30
N PRO A 193 -14.89 -1.08 22.35
CA PRO A 193 -13.90 -0.01 22.31
C PRO A 193 -12.88 -0.17 23.44
N ARG A 194 -11.59 0.05 23.11
CA ARG A 194 -10.47 -0.02 24.08
C ARG A 194 -9.66 1.27 24.07
N GLU A 195 -9.37 1.74 25.28
CA GLU A 195 -8.45 2.87 25.48
C GLU A 195 -7.02 2.33 25.55
N ILE A 196 -6.31 2.38 24.41
CA ILE A 196 -4.94 1.81 24.34
C ILE A 196 -3.87 2.62 25.10
N THR A 197 -4.22 3.76 25.67
CA THR A 197 -3.42 4.49 26.66
C THR A 197 -3.44 3.81 28.03
N ASP A 198 -4.46 2.99 28.31
CA ASP A 198 -4.46 2.07 29.45
C ASP A 198 -3.43 0.96 29.21
N SER A 199 -2.61 0.70 30.21
CA SER A 199 -1.53 -0.29 30.16
C SER A 199 -2.04 -1.70 29.82
N SER A 200 -3.28 -2.04 30.19
CA SER A 200 -3.90 -3.34 29.94
C SER A 200 -4.25 -3.56 28.46
N PHE A 201 -4.51 -2.47 27.73
CA PHE A 201 -4.91 -2.53 26.31
C PHE A 201 -3.83 -2.01 25.36
N LYS A 202 -2.60 -1.85 25.84
CA LYS A 202 -1.49 -1.44 24.99
C LYS A 202 -1.31 -2.45 23.84
N ILE A 203 -1.10 -1.94 22.64
CA ILE A 203 -0.77 -2.76 21.47
C ILE A 203 0.62 -3.38 21.69
N GLU A 204 0.73 -4.70 21.63
CA GLU A 204 1.99 -5.41 21.69
C GLU A 204 2.55 -5.69 20.31
N GLU A 205 1.71 -6.13 19.38
CA GLU A 205 2.11 -6.36 17.99
C GLU A 205 0.92 -6.24 17.03
N SER A 206 1.23 -6.10 15.74
CA SER A 206 0.23 -6.25 14.66
C SER A 206 0.14 -7.72 14.26
N LEU A 207 -1.09 -8.17 14.00
CA LEU A 207 -1.37 -9.54 13.58
C LEU A 207 -1.59 -9.61 12.06
N PRO A 208 -1.27 -10.73 11.40
CA PRO A 208 -1.71 -10.98 10.03
C PRO A 208 -3.23 -11.02 9.93
N ALA A 209 -3.79 -10.62 8.78
CA ALA A 209 -5.25 -10.66 8.56
C ALA A 209 -5.85 -12.08 8.70
N SER A 210 -5.06 -13.11 8.47
CA SER A 210 -5.44 -14.52 8.65
C SER A 210 -5.72 -14.93 10.11
N HIS A 211 -5.34 -14.12 11.09
CA HIS A 211 -5.64 -14.38 12.51
C HIS A 211 -7.05 -13.95 12.93
N ALA A 212 -7.80 -13.32 12.05
CA ALA A 212 -9.13 -12.76 12.33
C ALA A 212 -10.27 -13.56 11.67
N LEU A 213 -9.93 -14.62 10.98
CA LEU A 213 -10.83 -15.57 10.35
C LEU A 213 -10.71 -16.94 11.03
#